data_dbab19c3d67b28b73c2e76cbc301c145
#
_entry.id   dbab19c3d67b28b73c2e76cbc301c145
#
_cell.length_a   1.000
_cell.length_b   1.000
_cell.length_c   1.000
_cell.angle_alpha   90.00
_cell.angle_beta   90.00
_cell.angle_gamma   90.00
#
_symmetry.space_group_name_H-M   'P 1'
#
loop_
_entity.id
_entity.type
_entity.pdbx_description
1 polymer ?
#
loop_
_entity_poly.entity_id
_entity_poly.type
_entity_poly.pdbx_seq_one_letter_code
_entity_poly.pdbx_strand_id
1 'polypeptide(L)'
;NNDVFLSFCQTGAKSVERCVLKKLERFKSRSNAYIIPYSYCIDVEGVFKKYFNKEKPFGSDKKKYEFPDAFIIQALEKYCQGTGLNKIIVLTQDKDFVSSSSHLKVVRDYKQYVSDKLADKVVMDELHESLDKNSILLIKEWQKEIEELLNDDRTYLVFCNYDDISDITIKQCRIKLDKDDLYVLGVDEDMIRVEVHPIVTFSVEVEYHDTSEASYDKEFDEWYGDEWKTETINLTVEFKSILNYNKENRDFEIESSDYDEIEREISRSRKY
;
A
#
# COMPACT_ATOMS: atom_id res chain seq x y z
N ASN A 1 6.57 34.78 11.73
CA ASN A 1 5.65 33.70 11.31
C ASN A 1 6.37 32.53 10.63
N ASN A 2 7.55 32.73 10.02
CA ASN A 2 8.34 31.65 9.41
C ASN A 2 8.95 30.69 10.45
N ASP A 3 9.36 31.20 11.61
CA ASP A 3 10.01 30.39 12.65
C ASP A 3 9.04 29.37 13.30
N VAL A 4 7.77 29.72 13.40
CA VAL A 4 6.73 28.82 13.95
C VAL A 4 6.45 27.67 12.97
N PHE A 5 6.42 27.97 11.67
CA PHE A 5 6.21 26.93 10.63
C PHE A 5 7.37 25.97 10.52
N LEU A 6 8.61 26.47 10.57
CA LEU A 6 9.82 25.64 10.59
C LEU A 6 9.91 24.75 11.85
N SER A 7 9.51 25.29 13.01
CA SER A 7 9.48 24.52 14.26
C SER A 7 8.43 23.40 14.22
N PHE A 8 7.27 23.64 13.60
CA PHE A 8 6.22 22.65 13.41
C PHE A 8 6.65 21.53 12.46
N CYS A 9 7.29 21.87 11.33
CA CYS A 9 7.85 20.90 10.40
C CYS A 9 8.96 20.05 11.03
N GLN A 10 9.84 20.64 11.83
CA GLN A 10 10.91 19.92 12.54
C GLN A 10 10.36 18.99 13.63
N THR A 11 9.32 19.40 14.37
CA THR A 11 8.66 18.55 15.38
C THR A 11 7.91 17.39 14.73
N GLY A 12 7.27 17.61 13.59
CA GLY A 12 6.62 16.55 12.79
C GLY A 12 7.62 15.51 12.31
N ALA A 13 8.74 15.94 11.71
CA ALA A 13 9.79 15.04 11.22
C ALA A 13 10.39 14.19 12.34
N LYS A 14 10.71 14.77 13.50
CA LYS A 14 11.20 14.03 14.67
C LYS A 14 10.17 13.03 15.24
N SER A 15 8.89 13.35 15.17
CA SER A 15 7.82 12.47 15.58
C SER A 15 7.72 11.24 14.67
N VAL A 16 7.81 11.44 13.34
CA VAL A 16 7.81 10.37 12.35
C VAL A 16 9.04 9.47 12.52
N GLU A 17 10.23 10.06 12.63
CA GLU A 17 11.47 9.31 12.88
C GLU A 17 11.36 8.43 14.12
N ARG A 18 10.88 8.98 15.24
CA ARG A 18 10.67 8.22 16.49
C ARG A 18 9.67 7.09 16.32
N CYS A 19 8.61 7.29 15.53
CA CYS A 19 7.62 6.25 15.24
C CYS A 19 8.24 5.12 14.42
N VAL A 20 9.00 5.43 13.38
CA VAL A 20 9.71 4.46 12.53
C VAL A 20 10.71 3.66 13.34
N LEU A 21 11.53 4.32 14.18
CA LEU A 21 12.50 3.64 15.04
C LEU A 21 11.81 2.68 16.02
N LYS A 22 10.70 3.07 16.63
CA LYS A 22 9.92 2.17 17.51
C LYS A 22 9.36 0.96 16.77
N LYS A 23 8.88 1.12 15.54
CA LYS A 23 8.41 0.00 14.70
C LYS A 23 9.56 -0.94 14.36
N LEU A 24 10.72 -0.39 13.99
CA LEU A 24 11.92 -1.15 13.69
C LEU A 24 12.41 -1.98 14.91
N GLU A 25 12.46 -1.38 16.10
CA GLU A 25 12.84 -2.10 17.32
C GLU A 25 11.85 -3.22 17.68
N ARG A 26 10.54 -2.98 17.51
CA ARG A 26 9.53 -4.02 17.68
C ARG A 26 9.70 -5.17 16.67
N PHE A 27 9.96 -4.84 15.42
CA PHE A 27 10.24 -5.84 14.40
C PHE A 27 11.48 -6.66 14.77
N LYS A 28 12.59 -6.03 15.12
CA LYS A 28 13.83 -6.69 15.55
C LYS A 28 13.59 -7.67 16.70
N SER A 29 12.84 -7.24 17.74
CA SER A 29 12.58 -8.07 18.90
C SER A 29 11.68 -9.28 18.60
N ARG A 30 10.76 -9.18 17.64
CA ARG A 30 9.82 -10.25 17.29
C ARG A 30 10.37 -11.25 16.28
N SER A 31 11.23 -10.78 15.36
CA SER A 31 11.72 -11.59 14.23
C SER A 31 13.11 -12.16 14.44
N ASN A 32 13.72 -12.01 15.63
CA ASN A 32 15.14 -12.30 15.87
C ASN A 32 16.06 -11.64 14.83
N ALA A 33 15.66 -10.44 14.34
CA ALA A 33 16.41 -9.76 13.32
C ALA A 33 17.78 -9.34 13.84
N TYR A 34 18.78 -9.58 13.02
CA TYR A 34 20.17 -9.28 13.31
C TYR A 34 20.68 -8.17 12.41
N ILE A 35 21.41 -7.23 12.98
CA ILE A 35 22.07 -6.16 12.22
C ILE A 35 23.46 -6.65 11.82
N ILE A 36 23.72 -6.76 10.52
CA ILE A 36 25.06 -7.09 10.02
C ILE A 36 26.01 -5.94 10.36
N PRO A 37 27.07 -6.21 11.14
CA PRO A 37 27.99 -5.16 11.54
C PRO A 37 28.69 -4.50 10.36
N TYR A 38 28.92 -3.20 10.45
CA TYR A 38 29.65 -2.43 9.43
C TYR A 38 31.09 -2.94 9.21
N SER A 39 31.64 -3.71 10.15
CA SER A 39 32.95 -4.36 10.00
C SER A 39 33.03 -5.32 8.81
N TYR A 40 31.89 -5.74 8.25
CA TYR A 40 31.87 -6.45 6.97
C TYR A 40 32.03 -5.54 5.75
N CYS A 41 31.98 -4.20 5.92
CA CYS A 41 32.13 -3.21 4.84
C CYS A 41 33.59 -2.70 4.69
N ILE A 42 34.60 -3.48 5.02
CA ILE A 42 35.99 -2.99 5.20
C ILE A 42 36.74 -2.78 3.88
N ASP A 43 36.31 -3.40 2.79
CA ASP A 43 37.05 -3.32 1.52
C ASP A 43 36.69 -2.08 0.71
N VAL A 44 37.09 -0.93 1.20
CA VAL A 44 36.89 0.36 0.52
C VAL A 44 37.58 0.38 -0.85
N GLU A 45 38.78 -0.21 -0.96
CA GLU A 45 39.52 -0.28 -2.20
C GLU A 45 38.76 -1.05 -3.27
N GLY A 46 38.19 -2.21 -2.92
CA GLY A 46 37.36 -3.01 -3.83
C GLY A 46 36.12 -2.25 -4.32
N VAL A 47 35.48 -1.46 -3.46
CA VAL A 47 34.34 -0.62 -3.87
C VAL A 47 34.78 0.46 -4.87
N PHE A 48 35.85 1.17 -4.59
CA PHE A 48 36.40 2.17 -5.52
C PHE A 48 36.87 1.56 -6.84
N LYS A 49 37.47 0.37 -6.81
CA LYS A 49 37.85 -0.35 -8.03
C LYS A 49 36.63 -0.62 -8.92
N LYS A 50 35.52 -1.12 -8.34
CA LYS A 50 34.23 -1.30 -9.06
C LYS A 50 33.73 0.02 -9.65
N TYR A 51 33.85 1.14 -8.88
CA TYR A 51 33.43 2.46 -9.35
C TYR A 51 34.24 2.92 -10.57
N PHE A 52 35.57 2.84 -10.53
CA PHE A 52 36.43 3.26 -11.64
C PHE A 52 36.27 2.35 -12.87
N ASN A 53 36.02 1.06 -12.65
CA ASN A 53 35.78 0.09 -13.72
C ASN A 53 34.34 0.13 -14.28
N LYS A 54 33.46 0.97 -13.73
CA LYS A 54 32.03 1.03 -14.08
C LYS A 54 31.32 -0.33 -13.94
N GLU A 55 31.74 -1.13 -12.96
CA GLU A 55 31.10 -2.41 -12.62
C GLU A 55 29.88 -2.15 -11.71
N LYS A 56 28.91 -3.07 -11.75
CA LYS A 56 27.69 -2.96 -10.91
C LYS A 56 28.05 -2.88 -9.41
N PRO A 57 27.32 -2.03 -8.63
CA PRO A 57 26.15 -1.24 -8.97
C PRO A 57 26.43 0.00 -9.83
N PHE A 58 27.65 0.44 -9.94
CA PHE A 58 28.06 1.55 -10.80
C PHE A 58 27.97 1.11 -12.28
N GLY A 59 27.41 1.87 -13.14
CA GLY A 59 27.29 1.44 -14.55
C GLY A 59 27.28 2.58 -15.55
N SER A 60 26.66 3.69 -15.22
CA SER A 60 26.58 4.88 -16.06
C SER A 60 26.87 6.11 -15.26
N ASP A 61 27.15 7.25 -15.91
CA ASP A 61 27.44 8.52 -15.24
C ASP A 61 26.32 8.99 -14.32
N LYS A 62 25.10 8.50 -14.50
CA LYS A 62 23.97 8.76 -13.62
C LYS A 62 23.99 7.97 -12.31
N LYS A 63 24.79 6.90 -12.23
CA LYS A 63 24.88 6.00 -11.06
C LYS A 63 26.10 6.23 -10.16
N LYS A 64 26.67 7.42 -10.18
CA LYS A 64 27.82 7.75 -9.33
C LYS A 64 27.50 7.87 -7.83
N TYR A 65 26.24 7.86 -7.44
CA TYR A 65 25.80 7.96 -6.05
C TYR A 65 25.48 6.60 -5.39
N GLU A 66 25.70 5.48 -6.09
CA GLU A 66 25.40 4.12 -5.64
C GLU A 66 26.44 3.55 -4.64
N PHE A 67 27.25 4.42 -4.02
CA PHE A 67 28.21 3.98 -3.01
C PHE A 67 27.57 3.27 -1.80
N PRO A 68 26.45 3.76 -1.22
CA PRO A 68 25.79 3.05 -0.15
C PRO A 68 25.41 1.61 -0.55
N ASP A 69 24.84 1.42 -1.73
CA ASP A 69 24.46 0.10 -2.21
C ASP A 69 25.68 -0.80 -2.46
N ALA A 70 26.75 -0.24 -3.01
CA ALA A 70 27.99 -1.00 -3.22
C ALA A 70 28.58 -1.50 -1.88
N PHE A 71 28.55 -0.69 -0.83
CA PHE A 71 28.98 -1.10 0.52
C PHE A 71 28.03 -2.12 1.14
N ILE A 72 26.71 -1.99 0.96
CA ILE A 72 25.72 -2.97 1.42
C ILE A 72 25.94 -4.32 0.72
N ILE A 73 26.06 -4.32 -0.61
CA ILE A 73 26.31 -5.55 -1.40
C ILE A 73 27.58 -6.23 -0.89
N GLN A 74 28.66 -5.48 -0.72
CA GLN A 74 29.92 -6.04 -0.25
C GLN A 74 29.83 -6.63 1.16
N ALA A 75 29.12 -5.93 2.08
CA ALA A 75 28.91 -6.41 3.43
C ALA A 75 28.14 -7.75 3.43
N LEU A 76 27.10 -7.83 2.60
CA LEU A 76 26.30 -9.05 2.45
C LEU A 76 27.12 -10.21 1.87
N GLU A 77 27.94 -9.95 0.84
CA GLU A 77 28.84 -10.95 0.26
C GLU A 77 29.85 -11.49 1.27
N LYS A 78 30.49 -10.59 2.03
CA LYS A 78 31.47 -10.98 3.06
C LYS A 78 30.79 -11.69 4.24
N TYR A 79 29.58 -11.28 4.61
CA TYR A 79 28.81 -11.96 5.63
C TYR A 79 28.47 -13.40 5.19
N CYS A 80 28.05 -13.62 3.95
CA CYS A 80 27.85 -14.94 3.38
C CYS A 80 29.09 -15.82 3.50
N GLN A 81 30.23 -15.29 3.06
CA GLN A 81 31.51 -16.00 3.11
C GLN A 81 31.94 -16.35 4.54
N GLY A 82 31.82 -15.40 5.46
CA GLY A 82 32.21 -15.56 6.85
C GLY A 82 31.31 -16.51 7.67
N THR A 83 30.05 -16.62 7.31
CA THR A 83 29.07 -17.48 8.00
C THR A 83 28.81 -18.80 7.31
N GLY A 84 29.40 -19.04 6.14
CA GLY A 84 29.17 -20.24 5.34
C GLY A 84 27.80 -20.35 4.71
N LEU A 85 27.04 -19.25 4.65
CA LEU A 85 25.73 -19.20 3.99
C LEU A 85 25.93 -19.26 2.47
N ASN A 86 25.21 -20.17 1.81
CA ASN A 86 25.28 -20.28 0.35
C ASN A 86 24.60 -19.13 -0.38
N LYS A 87 23.56 -18.52 0.22
CA LYS A 87 22.75 -17.51 -0.43
C LYS A 87 22.04 -16.61 0.60
N ILE A 88 22.01 -15.32 0.31
CA ILE A 88 21.18 -14.32 1.01
C ILE A 88 20.10 -13.84 0.04
N ILE A 89 18.87 -13.70 0.54
CA ILE A 89 17.76 -13.08 -0.18
C ILE A 89 17.66 -11.64 0.29
N VAL A 90 17.78 -10.72 -0.66
CA VAL A 90 17.68 -9.28 -0.42
C VAL A 90 16.30 -8.82 -0.87
N LEU A 91 15.48 -8.40 0.07
CA LEU A 91 14.15 -7.83 -0.21
C LEU A 91 14.29 -6.31 -0.37
N THR A 92 14.00 -5.80 -1.55
CA THR A 92 14.08 -4.35 -1.82
C THR A 92 13.11 -3.96 -2.93
N GLN A 93 12.48 -2.80 -2.78
CA GLN A 93 11.68 -2.17 -3.84
C GLN A 93 12.53 -1.29 -4.76
N ASP A 94 13.78 -1.02 -4.36
CA ASP A 94 14.70 -0.23 -5.17
C ASP A 94 15.07 -0.96 -6.45
N LYS A 95 14.66 -0.39 -7.59
CA LYS A 95 14.93 -0.93 -8.93
C LYS A 95 16.40 -0.83 -9.31
N ASP A 96 17.11 0.11 -8.71
CA ASP A 96 18.52 0.37 -8.98
C ASP A 96 19.45 -0.49 -8.15
N PHE A 97 18.97 -1.12 -7.08
CA PHE A 97 19.76 -2.09 -6.32
C PHE A 97 20.03 -3.33 -7.17
N VAL A 98 21.23 -3.41 -7.71
CA VAL A 98 21.66 -4.49 -8.64
C VAL A 98 22.95 -5.11 -8.14
N SER A 99 22.95 -6.44 -7.94
CA SER A 99 24.14 -7.22 -7.61
C SER A 99 24.47 -8.21 -8.73
N SER A 100 25.75 -8.37 -9.01
CA SER A 100 26.27 -9.44 -9.86
C SER A 100 26.72 -10.68 -9.07
N SER A 101 26.60 -10.65 -7.76
CA SER A 101 26.99 -11.73 -6.87
C SER A 101 26.08 -12.93 -6.98
N SER A 102 26.67 -14.13 -7.13
CA SER A 102 25.93 -15.39 -7.10
C SER A 102 25.37 -15.73 -5.70
N HIS A 103 25.90 -15.09 -4.66
CA HIS A 103 25.44 -15.26 -3.27
C HIS A 103 24.21 -14.43 -2.91
N LEU A 104 23.83 -13.43 -3.74
CA LEU A 104 22.71 -12.55 -3.46
C LEU A 104 21.57 -12.78 -4.46
N LYS A 105 20.38 -13.09 -3.95
CA LYS A 105 19.15 -13.10 -4.75
C LYS A 105 18.33 -11.87 -4.39
N VAL A 106 18.21 -10.93 -5.32
CA VAL A 106 17.36 -9.74 -5.14
C VAL A 106 15.91 -10.12 -5.46
N VAL A 107 15.01 -9.84 -4.53
CA VAL A 107 13.56 -10.03 -4.64
C VAL A 107 12.89 -8.66 -4.47
N ARG A 108 12.10 -8.25 -5.45
CA ARG A 108 11.38 -6.96 -5.45
C ARG A 108 9.95 -7.10 -5.00
N ASP A 109 9.32 -8.18 -5.40
CA ASP A 109 8.01 -8.56 -4.92
C ASP A 109 8.14 -9.54 -3.75
N TYR A 110 8.14 -8.98 -2.53
CA TYR A 110 8.26 -9.80 -1.33
C TYR A 110 6.98 -10.58 -1.04
N LYS A 111 5.79 -10.05 -1.42
CA LYS A 111 4.52 -10.71 -1.20
C LYS A 111 4.45 -11.99 -2.02
N GLN A 112 4.71 -11.88 -3.32
CA GLN A 112 4.79 -13.05 -4.19
C GLN A 112 5.83 -14.05 -3.69
N TYR A 113 7.01 -13.56 -3.30
CA TYR A 113 8.07 -14.45 -2.80
C TYR A 113 7.65 -15.21 -1.52
N VAL A 114 6.96 -14.54 -0.60
CA VAL A 114 6.46 -15.19 0.64
C VAL A 114 5.34 -16.16 0.31
N SER A 115 4.40 -15.77 -0.53
CA SER A 115 3.32 -16.62 -1.02
C SER A 115 3.85 -17.91 -1.66
N ASP A 116 4.82 -17.81 -2.58
CA ASP A 116 5.50 -18.97 -3.21
C ASP A 116 6.22 -19.88 -2.21
N LYS A 117 6.51 -19.40 -1.01
CA LYS A 117 7.16 -20.17 0.05
C LYS A 117 6.19 -20.82 1.03
N LEU A 118 5.02 -20.23 1.20
CA LEU A 118 4.00 -20.69 2.12
C LEU A 118 3.03 -21.69 1.47
N ALA A 119 2.79 -21.54 0.17
CA ALA A 119 1.90 -22.41 -0.59
C ALA A 119 2.62 -23.00 -1.81
N ASP A 120 2.44 -24.27 -2.04
CA ASP A 120 2.85 -24.92 -3.28
C ASP A 120 1.77 -24.72 -4.37
N LYS A 121 2.06 -25.21 -5.57
CA LYS A 121 1.14 -25.06 -6.71
C LYS A 121 -0.22 -25.71 -6.45
N VAL A 122 -0.26 -26.83 -5.76
CA VAL A 122 -1.52 -27.57 -5.49
C VAL A 122 -2.42 -26.74 -4.60
N VAL A 123 -1.85 -26.16 -3.54
CA VAL A 123 -2.58 -25.27 -2.62
C VAL A 123 -3.04 -24.01 -3.34
N MET A 124 -2.21 -23.42 -4.19
CA MET A 124 -2.59 -22.23 -4.97
C MET A 124 -3.73 -22.52 -5.94
N ASP A 125 -3.68 -23.65 -6.66
CA ASP A 125 -4.74 -24.06 -7.59
C ASP A 125 -6.07 -24.30 -6.84
N GLU A 126 -6.02 -24.88 -5.63
CA GLU A 126 -7.21 -25.05 -4.76
C GLU A 126 -7.78 -23.73 -4.28
N LEU A 127 -6.93 -22.79 -3.86
CA LEU A 127 -7.35 -21.45 -3.44
C LEU A 127 -8.02 -20.69 -4.57
N HIS A 128 -7.45 -20.72 -5.78
CA HIS A 128 -8.03 -20.07 -6.96
C HIS A 128 -9.40 -20.66 -7.33
N GLU A 129 -9.55 -22.00 -7.32
CA GLU A 129 -10.82 -22.67 -7.61
C GLU A 129 -11.89 -22.31 -6.56
N SER A 130 -11.51 -22.30 -5.28
CA SER A 130 -12.41 -21.95 -4.19
C SER A 130 -12.80 -20.48 -4.21
N LEU A 131 -11.85 -19.58 -4.54
CA LEU A 131 -12.11 -18.16 -4.68
C LEU A 131 -13.12 -17.89 -5.81
N ASP A 132 -12.98 -18.55 -6.96
CA ASP A 132 -13.95 -18.47 -8.06
C ASP A 132 -15.37 -18.85 -7.61
N LYS A 133 -15.51 -19.93 -6.83
CA LYS A 133 -16.81 -20.40 -6.31
C LYS A 133 -17.43 -19.44 -5.30
N ASN A 134 -16.62 -18.83 -4.45
CA ASN A 134 -17.05 -17.94 -3.38
C ASN A 134 -17.13 -16.46 -3.80
N SER A 135 -16.63 -16.10 -4.99
CA SER A 135 -16.49 -14.72 -5.44
C SER A 135 -17.78 -13.91 -5.37
N ILE A 136 -18.93 -14.51 -5.71
CA ILE A 136 -20.24 -13.83 -5.69
C ILE A 136 -20.64 -13.42 -4.26
N LEU A 137 -20.35 -14.26 -3.26
CA LEU A 137 -20.67 -13.98 -1.86
C LEU A 137 -19.75 -12.88 -1.33
N LEU A 138 -18.44 -13.01 -1.56
CA LEU A 138 -17.44 -12.01 -1.16
C LEU A 138 -17.73 -10.63 -1.79
N ILE A 139 -18.06 -10.59 -3.08
CA ILE A 139 -18.43 -9.36 -3.76
C ILE A 139 -19.65 -8.69 -3.11
N LYS A 140 -20.65 -9.46 -2.72
CA LYS A 140 -21.84 -8.90 -2.03
C LYS A 140 -21.51 -8.35 -0.65
N GLU A 141 -20.64 -9.03 0.09
CA GLU A 141 -20.20 -8.57 1.41
C GLU A 141 -19.40 -7.27 1.28
N TRP A 142 -18.41 -7.20 0.38
CA TRP A 142 -17.68 -5.97 0.13
C TRP A 142 -18.56 -4.83 -0.37
N GLN A 143 -19.54 -5.12 -1.26
CA GLN A 143 -20.49 -4.10 -1.70
C GLN A 143 -21.26 -3.51 -0.53
N LYS A 144 -21.74 -4.36 0.38
CA LYS A 144 -22.44 -3.92 1.59
C LYS A 144 -21.55 -3.07 2.49
N GLU A 145 -20.30 -3.49 2.76
CA GLU A 145 -19.35 -2.74 3.58
C GLU A 145 -19.03 -1.36 2.96
N ILE A 146 -18.84 -1.30 1.62
CA ILE A 146 -18.58 -0.04 0.91
C ILE A 146 -19.83 0.86 0.92
N GLU A 147 -21.02 0.32 0.75
CA GLU A 147 -22.26 1.09 0.87
C GLU A 147 -22.45 1.65 2.28
N GLU A 148 -22.15 0.86 3.32
CA GLU A 148 -22.16 1.33 4.72
C GLU A 148 -21.11 2.42 4.95
N LEU A 149 -19.89 2.26 4.40
CA LEU A 149 -18.82 3.27 4.48
C LEU A 149 -19.25 4.59 3.81
N LEU A 150 -19.84 4.52 2.62
CA LEU A 150 -20.27 5.70 1.87
C LEU A 150 -21.46 6.42 2.50
N ASN A 151 -22.26 5.74 3.30
CA ASN A 151 -23.38 6.29 4.06
C ASN A 151 -23.01 6.72 5.49
N ASP A 152 -21.75 6.54 5.93
CA ASP A 152 -21.28 7.01 7.25
C ASP A 152 -21.14 8.54 7.24
N ASP A 153 -21.53 9.19 8.32
CA ASP A 153 -21.41 10.65 8.54
C ASP A 153 -19.98 11.17 8.31
N ARG A 154 -18.95 10.34 8.52
CA ARG A 154 -17.55 10.68 8.25
C ARG A 154 -17.26 10.81 6.76
N THR A 155 -17.91 10.00 5.92
CA THR A 155 -17.84 10.11 4.47
C THR A 155 -18.53 11.38 3.96
N TYR A 156 -19.62 11.78 4.60
CA TYR A 156 -20.20 13.11 4.39
C TYR A 156 -19.17 14.24 4.62
N LEU A 157 -18.38 14.16 5.71
CA LEU A 157 -17.29 15.12 5.96
C LEU A 157 -16.22 15.10 4.88
N VAL A 158 -16.04 13.98 4.21
CA VAL A 158 -15.10 13.87 3.09
C VAL A 158 -15.63 14.59 1.84
N PHE A 159 -16.94 14.68 1.61
CA PHE A 159 -17.57 15.48 0.54
C PHE A 159 -17.74 16.97 0.89
N CYS A 160 -17.33 17.44 2.06
CA CYS A 160 -17.57 18.78 2.62
C CYS A 160 -16.85 19.97 1.95
N ASN A 161 -16.45 19.91 0.68
CA ASN A 161 -16.12 21.12 -0.07
C ASN A 161 -17.35 21.76 -0.76
N TYR A 162 -18.49 21.15 -0.63
CA TYR A 162 -19.78 21.71 -1.01
C TYR A 162 -20.40 22.31 0.27
N ASP A 163 -20.83 23.56 0.21
CA ASP A 163 -21.25 24.31 1.41
C ASP A 163 -22.42 23.67 2.16
N ASP A 164 -23.28 22.91 1.47
CA ASP A 164 -24.35 22.11 2.07
C ASP A 164 -24.66 20.90 1.19
N ILE A 165 -24.33 19.70 1.65
CA ILE A 165 -24.73 18.46 0.95
C ILE A 165 -26.08 18.02 1.53
N SER A 166 -27.09 17.88 0.67
CA SER A 166 -28.41 17.40 1.07
C SER A 166 -28.52 15.88 0.99
N ASP A 167 -27.91 15.27 -0.03
CA ASP A 167 -28.03 13.83 -0.27
C ASP A 167 -26.81 13.26 -1.02
N ILE A 168 -26.48 12.00 -0.71
CA ILE A 168 -25.48 11.20 -1.42
C ILE A 168 -26.15 9.89 -1.82
N THR A 169 -26.32 9.69 -3.10
CA THR A 169 -26.95 8.48 -3.64
C THR A 169 -25.95 7.63 -4.41
N ILE A 170 -25.74 6.38 -3.97
CA ILE A 170 -24.95 5.41 -4.72
C ILE A 170 -25.79 4.89 -5.88
N LYS A 171 -25.40 5.23 -7.12
CA LYS A 171 -26.10 4.78 -8.34
C LYS A 171 -25.64 3.41 -8.81
N GLN A 172 -24.36 3.12 -8.64
CA GLN A 172 -23.78 1.87 -9.09
C GLN A 172 -22.54 1.55 -8.24
N CYS A 173 -22.44 0.27 -7.82
CA CYS A 173 -21.23 -0.28 -7.22
C CYS A 173 -20.94 -1.62 -7.91
N ARG A 174 -19.76 -1.76 -8.51
CA ARG A 174 -19.30 -3.00 -9.15
C ARG A 174 -17.94 -3.34 -8.62
N ILE A 175 -17.76 -4.58 -8.18
CA ILE A 175 -16.46 -5.09 -7.72
C ILE A 175 -15.99 -6.16 -8.69
N LYS A 176 -14.73 -6.05 -9.09
CA LYS A 176 -14.01 -7.05 -9.86
C LYS A 176 -12.91 -7.62 -8.97
N LEU A 177 -12.87 -8.93 -8.87
CA LEU A 177 -11.81 -9.66 -8.20
C LEU A 177 -10.95 -10.33 -9.26
N ASP A 178 -9.62 -10.07 -9.22
CA ASP A 178 -8.65 -10.79 -10.03
C ASP A 178 -8.05 -11.91 -9.18
N LYS A 179 -8.28 -13.14 -9.58
CA LYS A 179 -7.79 -14.30 -8.84
C LYS A 179 -6.27 -14.46 -8.90
N ASP A 180 -5.65 -13.93 -9.95
CA ASP A 180 -4.19 -13.96 -10.08
C ASP A 180 -3.51 -13.00 -9.11
N ASP A 181 -4.27 -12.09 -8.48
CA ASP A 181 -3.81 -11.15 -7.45
C ASP A 181 -4.13 -11.68 -6.03
N LEU A 182 -3.77 -12.93 -5.76
CA LEU A 182 -3.93 -13.61 -4.49
C LEU A 182 -2.57 -13.96 -3.88
N TYR A 183 -2.33 -13.53 -2.64
CA TYR A 183 -1.09 -13.76 -1.93
C TYR A 183 -1.33 -14.49 -0.61
N VAL A 184 -0.66 -15.62 -0.39
CA VAL A 184 -0.71 -16.35 0.87
C VAL A 184 0.13 -15.63 1.92
N LEU A 185 -0.50 -15.26 3.04
CA LEU A 185 0.13 -14.58 4.17
C LEU A 185 0.52 -15.53 5.30
N GLY A 186 -0.21 -16.63 5.46
CA GLY A 186 0.01 -17.62 6.49
C GLY A 186 -0.75 -18.91 6.21
N VAL A 187 -0.22 -20.02 6.74
CA VAL A 187 -0.82 -21.34 6.62
C VAL A 187 -0.80 -21.98 8.00
N ASP A 188 -1.98 -22.27 8.54
CA ASP A 188 -2.20 -23.02 9.77
C ASP A 188 -2.80 -24.41 9.47
N GLU A 189 -3.06 -25.23 10.49
CA GLU A 189 -3.62 -26.58 10.30
C GLU A 189 -4.95 -26.54 9.55
N ASP A 190 -5.86 -25.69 9.96
CA ASP A 190 -7.24 -25.64 9.46
C ASP A 190 -7.53 -24.45 8.52
N MET A 191 -6.65 -23.43 8.52
CA MET A 191 -6.89 -22.19 7.79
C MET A 191 -5.69 -21.74 6.97
N ILE A 192 -5.97 -21.05 5.87
CA ILE A 192 -4.98 -20.31 5.09
C ILE A 192 -5.43 -18.85 5.04
N ARG A 193 -4.54 -17.95 5.43
CA ARG A 193 -4.77 -16.52 5.39
C ARG A 193 -4.22 -15.96 4.10
N VAL A 194 -5.06 -15.27 3.34
CA VAL A 194 -4.69 -14.71 2.04
C VAL A 194 -4.99 -13.22 1.96
N GLU A 195 -4.25 -12.52 1.12
CA GLU A 195 -4.51 -11.12 0.75
C GLU A 195 -4.97 -11.09 -0.71
N VAL A 196 -6.01 -10.32 -0.99
CA VAL A 196 -6.51 -10.06 -2.34
C VAL A 196 -6.69 -8.55 -2.53
N HIS A 197 -6.69 -8.09 -3.79
CA HIS A 197 -6.85 -6.68 -4.14
C HIS A 197 -8.04 -6.49 -5.09
N PRO A 198 -9.27 -6.44 -4.57
CA PRO A 198 -10.43 -6.19 -5.39
C PRO A 198 -10.43 -4.76 -5.94
N ILE A 199 -10.95 -4.61 -7.17
CA ILE A 199 -11.14 -3.30 -7.81
C ILE A 199 -12.62 -2.96 -7.73
N VAL A 200 -12.96 -1.85 -7.07
CA VAL A 200 -14.32 -1.31 -7.04
C VAL A 200 -14.45 -0.17 -8.04
N THR A 201 -15.54 -0.22 -8.83
CA THR A 201 -15.98 0.91 -9.65
C THR A 201 -17.35 1.33 -9.16
N PHE A 202 -17.47 2.57 -8.75
CA PHE A 202 -18.75 3.10 -8.25
C PHE A 202 -19.04 4.48 -8.82
N SER A 203 -20.35 4.78 -8.89
CA SER A 203 -20.89 6.06 -9.29
C SER A 203 -21.73 6.60 -8.16
N VAL A 204 -21.37 7.78 -7.69
CA VAL A 204 -22.04 8.47 -6.59
C VAL A 204 -22.62 9.76 -7.14
N GLU A 205 -23.91 9.99 -6.90
CA GLU A 205 -24.57 11.26 -7.17
C GLU A 205 -24.63 12.06 -5.87
N VAL A 206 -24.08 13.26 -5.93
CA VAL A 206 -24.04 14.19 -4.78
C VAL A 206 -24.92 15.38 -5.10
N GLU A 207 -25.92 15.63 -4.27
CA GLU A 207 -26.74 16.83 -4.32
C GLU A 207 -26.21 17.85 -3.31
N TYR A 208 -25.85 19.03 -3.80
CA TYR A 208 -25.22 20.07 -2.99
C TYR A 208 -25.73 21.45 -3.36
N HIS A 209 -25.60 22.37 -2.40
CA HIS A 209 -25.96 23.76 -2.56
C HIS A 209 -24.79 24.56 -3.13
N ASP A 210 -24.92 25.06 -4.37
CA ASP A 210 -23.88 25.87 -5.00
C ASP A 210 -24.09 27.35 -4.69
N THR A 211 -23.23 27.89 -3.84
CA THR A 211 -23.22 29.29 -3.45
C THR A 211 -22.22 30.13 -4.24
N SER A 212 -21.53 29.55 -5.24
CA SER A 212 -20.44 30.22 -5.97
C SER A 212 -20.89 31.47 -6.72
N GLU A 213 -22.13 31.51 -7.17
CA GLU A 213 -22.75 32.65 -7.84
C GLU A 213 -23.72 33.45 -6.94
N ALA A 214 -23.85 33.04 -5.66
CA ALA A 214 -24.77 33.67 -4.73
C ALA A 214 -24.32 35.08 -4.35
N SER A 215 -25.26 35.99 -4.31
CA SER A 215 -25.06 37.35 -3.83
C SER A 215 -25.96 37.64 -2.64
N TYR A 216 -25.38 38.22 -1.60
CA TYR A 216 -26.11 38.62 -0.42
C TYR A 216 -26.68 40.01 -0.55
N ASP A 217 -28.01 40.17 -0.45
CA ASP A 217 -28.70 41.47 -0.42
C ASP A 217 -28.85 41.94 1.04
N LYS A 218 -28.09 42.98 1.38
CA LYS A 218 -28.06 43.57 2.70
C LYS A 218 -29.37 44.31 3.08
N GLU A 219 -30.16 44.71 2.07
CA GLU A 219 -31.38 45.46 2.26
C GLU A 219 -32.54 44.53 2.72
N PHE A 220 -32.53 43.31 2.25
CA PHE A 220 -33.53 42.28 2.54
C PHE A 220 -33.03 41.19 3.48
N ASP A 221 -31.73 41.14 3.82
CA ASP A 221 -31.08 40.11 4.63
C ASP A 221 -31.26 38.71 4.03
N GLU A 222 -31.18 38.63 2.68
CA GLU A 222 -31.43 37.40 1.93
C GLU A 222 -30.29 37.11 0.93
N TRP A 223 -30.08 35.80 0.66
CA TRP A 223 -29.19 35.35 -0.38
C TRP A 223 -29.97 35.09 -1.66
N TYR A 224 -29.42 35.50 -2.84
CA TYR A 224 -30.00 35.28 -4.16
C TYR A 224 -28.98 34.61 -5.06
N GLY A 225 -29.46 33.69 -5.93
CA GLY A 225 -28.65 33.02 -6.93
C GLY A 225 -27.99 31.74 -6.41
N ASP A 226 -28.43 31.24 -5.27
CA ASP A 226 -28.08 29.93 -4.79
C ASP A 226 -28.95 28.85 -5.45
N GLU A 227 -28.33 27.82 -5.93
CA GLU A 227 -29.01 26.72 -6.61
C GLU A 227 -28.58 25.36 -6.05
N TRP A 228 -29.54 24.44 -5.99
CA TRP A 228 -29.24 23.03 -5.76
C TRP A 228 -28.70 22.42 -7.05
N LYS A 229 -27.52 21.84 -7.00
CA LYS A 229 -26.87 21.15 -8.12
C LYS A 229 -26.63 19.71 -7.78
N THR A 230 -26.65 18.89 -8.81
CA THR A 230 -26.35 17.46 -8.72
C THR A 230 -25.12 17.16 -9.56
N GLU A 231 -24.15 16.52 -8.97
CA GLU A 231 -22.95 16.06 -9.66
C GLU A 231 -22.80 14.54 -9.53
N THR A 232 -22.36 13.89 -10.63
CA THR A 232 -22.07 12.48 -10.62
C THR A 232 -20.57 12.24 -10.63
N ILE A 233 -20.07 11.61 -9.58
CA ILE A 233 -18.66 11.27 -9.41
C ILE A 233 -18.49 9.78 -9.72
N ASN A 234 -17.62 9.46 -10.69
CA ASN A 234 -17.27 8.09 -11.05
C ASN A 234 -15.85 7.80 -10.60
N LEU A 235 -15.66 6.77 -9.80
CA LEU A 235 -14.37 6.37 -9.26
C LEU A 235 -14.10 4.88 -9.51
N THR A 236 -12.83 4.57 -9.74
CA THR A 236 -12.35 3.19 -9.79
C THR A 236 -11.12 3.10 -8.88
N VAL A 237 -11.22 2.28 -7.85
CA VAL A 237 -10.22 2.17 -6.79
C VAL A 237 -9.94 0.71 -6.50
N GLU A 238 -8.67 0.38 -6.31
CA GLU A 238 -8.21 -0.89 -5.76
C GLU A 238 -8.16 -0.77 -4.24
N PHE A 239 -8.71 -1.75 -3.53
CA PHE A 239 -8.59 -1.84 -2.08
C PHE A 239 -8.02 -3.20 -1.68
N LYS A 240 -7.47 -3.27 -0.49
CA LYS A 240 -6.88 -4.48 0.06
C LYS A 240 -7.88 -5.18 0.97
N SER A 241 -8.05 -6.49 0.79
CA SER A 241 -8.81 -7.33 1.72
C SER A 241 -8.02 -8.56 2.15
N ILE A 242 -8.16 -8.93 3.42
CA ILE A 242 -7.58 -10.14 3.99
C ILE A 242 -8.72 -11.12 4.22
N LEU A 243 -8.54 -12.33 3.69
CA LEU A 243 -9.49 -13.41 3.77
C LEU A 243 -8.90 -14.59 4.54
N ASN A 244 -9.72 -15.28 5.30
CA ASN A 244 -9.44 -16.57 5.90
C ASN A 244 -10.10 -17.67 5.08
N TYR A 245 -9.30 -18.57 4.52
CA TYR A 245 -9.76 -19.75 3.82
C TYR A 245 -9.82 -20.94 4.80
N ASN A 246 -11.00 -21.50 4.97
CA ASN A 246 -11.22 -22.72 5.75
C ASN A 246 -10.99 -23.95 4.86
N LYS A 247 -10.02 -24.82 5.22
CA LYS A 247 -9.65 -26.00 4.44
C LYS A 247 -10.72 -27.09 4.45
N GLU A 248 -11.50 -27.19 5.51
CA GLU A 248 -12.55 -28.20 5.65
C GLU A 248 -13.76 -27.86 4.78
N ASN A 249 -14.26 -26.64 4.89
CA ASN A 249 -15.46 -26.18 4.19
C ASN A 249 -15.17 -25.68 2.78
N ARG A 250 -13.91 -25.35 2.48
CA ARG A 250 -13.42 -24.74 1.23
C ARG A 250 -14.10 -23.42 0.92
N ASP A 251 -14.34 -22.61 1.94
CA ASP A 251 -14.95 -21.29 1.84
C ASP A 251 -14.01 -20.20 2.37
N PHE A 252 -14.34 -18.97 2.02
CA PHE A 252 -13.62 -17.77 2.44
C PHE A 252 -14.50 -16.91 3.31
N GLU A 253 -13.90 -16.35 4.36
CA GLU A 253 -14.48 -15.31 5.20
C GLU A 253 -13.60 -14.07 5.16
N ILE A 254 -14.21 -12.88 5.11
CA ILE A 254 -13.48 -11.61 5.18
C ILE A 254 -13.01 -11.41 6.63
N GLU A 255 -11.69 -11.35 6.82
CA GLU A 255 -11.09 -11.00 8.12
C GLU A 255 -11.07 -9.49 8.32
N SER A 256 -10.63 -8.76 7.29
CA SER A 256 -10.57 -7.30 7.29
C SER A 256 -10.42 -6.75 5.89
N SER A 257 -10.91 -5.53 5.69
CA SER A 257 -10.71 -4.76 4.46
C SER A 257 -10.16 -3.38 4.79
N ASP A 258 -9.26 -2.88 3.94
CA ASP A 258 -8.65 -1.55 4.07
C ASP A 258 -9.23 -0.65 2.97
N TYR A 259 -10.10 0.26 3.36
CA TYR A 259 -10.80 1.18 2.47
C TYR A 259 -10.18 2.59 2.43
N ASP A 260 -9.02 2.81 3.07
CA ASP A 260 -8.35 4.11 3.14
C ASP A 260 -8.11 4.72 1.73
N GLU A 261 -7.85 3.89 0.71
CA GLU A 261 -7.62 4.38 -0.65
C GLU A 261 -8.92 4.85 -1.32
N ILE A 262 -10.06 4.24 -1.01
CA ILE A 262 -11.38 4.70 -1.46
C ILE A 262 -11.65 6.09 -0.91
N GLU A 263 -11.45 6.30 0.39
CA GLU A 263 -11.61 7.59 1.04
C GLU A 263 -10.66 8.66 0.44
N ARG A 264 -9.41 8.27 0.14
CA ARG A 264 -8.42 9.16 -0.48
C ARG A 264 -8.81 9.56 -1.90
N GLU A 265 -9.26 8.63 -2.74
CA GLU A 265 -9.65 8.92 -4.12
C GLU A 265 -10.91 9.78 -4.16
N ILE A 266 -11.88 9.54 -3.30
CA ILE A 266 -13.02 10.44 -3.10
C ILE A 266 -12.53 11.85 -2.75
N SER A 267 -11.56 11.99 -1.87
CA SER A 267 -10.96 13.28 -1.50
C SER A 267 -10.18 13.95 -2.63
N ARG A 268 -9.56 13.18 -3.53
CA ARG A 268 -8.77 13.69 -4.67
C ARG A 268 -9.63 14.15 -5.83
N SER A 269 -10.75 13.49 -6.09
CA SER A 269 -11.67 13.82 -7.19
C SER A 269 -12.26 15.23 -7.10
N ARG A 270 -12.11 15.90 -5.97
CA ARG A 270 -12.60 17.25 -5.67
C ARG A 270 -11.68 18.40 -6.06
N LYS A 271 -10.47 18.13 -6.49
CA LYS A 271 -9.48 19.18 -6.79
C LYS A 271 -9.59 19.74 -8.19
N TYR A 272 -10.57 19.34 -8.95
CA TYR A 272 -10.84 19.78 -10.31
C TYR A 272 -12.29 20.23 -10.46
#